data_6d9f315a13c9471a6fd2f1c6ad5405a1
#
_entry.id   6d9f315a13c9471a6fd2f1c6ad5405a1
#
_cell.length_a   1.000
_cell.length_b   1.000
_cell.length_c   1.000
_cell.angle_alpha   90.00
_cell.angle_beta   90.00
_cell.angle_gamma   90.00
#
_symmetry.space_group_name_H-M   'P 1'
#
loop_
_entity.id
_entity.type
_entity.pdbx_description
1 polymer ?
#
loop_
_entity_poly.entity_id
_entity_poly.type
_entity_poly.pdbx_seq_one_letter_code
_entity_poly.pdbx_strand_id
1 'polypeptide(L)'
;KDKNIIRSSKYTIDSFNEYEVKGKHICIYPAVDTQEKYRELENMFSAYICQSLALRVDVETTIPETKSHILRRVDQYDELSKYDLVLVWNKKNLTDEKIKGLHNAFCIDCRFFQCIDIKILTLLNYKLSDKNVIQTLEVRSKDNFKKLIGKNYKKGYLFGNGPSMTKGGEIVSKRKEDAYKIVCNAAVQNKNFMEMLCPDVYVLSDYYFIDTDNLGLLKEILDYVKNNDIMLCIPKTWIPLYVEAYGADENKLIGFSEDRTELSFPTKEELSVYSKAHNVITRYGIPIASALCDEIYIAGCDGTKISKEEKLEWKHSQKDQKEEEENITVAKQEILNHYAFMEELLTYGESKGKKYFSFVESYIPALSSRRCRE
;
A
#
# COMPACT_ATOMS: atom_id res chain seq x y z
N LYS A 1 26.19 -14.41 -3.73
CA LYS A 1 25.53 -15.20 -4.78
C LYS A 1 23.99 -15.03 -4.73
N ASP A 2 23.40 -14.91 -3.55
CA ASP A 2 21.93 -14.80 -3.38
C ASP A 2 21.33 -13.47 -3.87
N LYS A 3 22.11 -12.38 -3.85
CA LYS A 3 21.65 -11.05 -4.34
C LYS A 3 21.37 -11.01 -5.86
N ASN A 4 21.93 -11.91 -6.63
CA ASN A 4 21.74 -11.96 -8.09
C ASN A 4 20.47 -12.71 -8.51
N ILE A 5 19.94 -13.61 -7.68
CA ILE A 5 18.71 -14.36 -7.98
C ILE A 5 17.48 -13.46 -7.83
N ILE A 6 17.49 -12.56 -6.85
CA ILE A 6 16.40 -11.59 -6.59
C ILE A 6 16.33 -10.51 -7.68
N ARG A 7 17.43 -10.25 -8.37
CA ARG A 7 17.50 -9.28 -9.49
C ARG A 7 17.10 -9.86 -10.85
N SER A 8 16.83 -11.16 -10.94
CA SER A 8 16.24 -11.69 -12.17
C SER A 8 14.79 -11.20 -12.24
N SER A 9 14.49 -10.33 -13.18
CA SER A 9 13.17 -9.71 -13.43
C SER A 9 12.01 -10.72 -13.52
N LYS A 10 12.32 -12.00 -13.67
CA LYS A 10 11.39 -13.09 -13.92
C LYS A 10 10.50 -13.49 -12.73
N TYR A 11 10.92 -13.18 -11.49
CA TYR A 11 10.20 -13.63 -10.28
C TYR A 11 9.78 -12.47 -9.37
N THR A 12 9.78 -11.25 -9.89
CA THR A 12 9.45 -10.02 -9.16
C THR A 12 7.96 -9.73 -9.21
N ILE A 13 7.52 -8.83 -8.35
CA ILE A 13 6.15 -8.28 -8.38
C ILE A 13 5.85 -7.61 -9.73
N ASP A 14 6.83 -6.95 -10.36
CA ASP A 14 6.64 -6.30 -11.65
C ASP A 14 6.32 -7.31 -12.73
N SER A 15 7.04 -8.43 -12.79
CA SER A 15 6.72 -9.52 -13.73
C SER A 15 5.38 -10.19 -13.41
N PHE A 16 4.95 -10.24 -12.14
CA PHE A 16 3.62 -10.71 -11.80
C PHE A 16 2.52 -9.71 -12.20
N ASN A 17 2.79 -8.41 -12.13
CA ASN A 17 1.86 -7.39 -12.65
C ASN A 17 1.54 -7.61 -14.12
N GLU A 18 2.55 -7.93 -14.93
CA GLU A 18 2.40 -8.16 -16.37
C GLU A 18 1.84 -9.55 -16.70
N TYR A 19 1.94 -10.50 -15.76
CA TYR A 19 1.49 -11.87 -15.98
C TYR A 19 -0.03 -11.98 -16.03
N GLU A 20 -0.58 -12.55 -17.11
CA GLU A 20 -1.99 -12.87 -17.22
C GLU A 20 -2.28 -14.23 -16.60
N VAL A 21 -3.01 -14.23 -15.48
CA VAL A 21 -3.50 -15.47 -14.84
C VAL A 21 -4.70 -15.98 -15.64
N LYS A 22 -4.48 -17.06 -16.41
CA LYS A 22 -5.48 -17.57 -17.39
C LYS A 22 -6.61 -18.38 -16.76
N GLY A 23 -6.42 -18.87 -15.55
CA GLY A 23 -7.38 -19.72 -14.88
C GLY A 23 -7.14 -19.80 -13.37
N LYS A 24 -7.82 -20.76 -12.72
CA LYS A 24 -7.77 -20.95 -11.26
C LYS A 24 -7.06 -22.24 -10.85
N HIS A 25 -6.35 -22.91 -11.76
CA HIS A 25 -5.57 -24.10 -11.45
C HIS A 25 -4.21 -23.67 -10.92
N ILE A 26 -4.09 -23.55 -9.61
CA ILE A 26 -2.95 -22.97 -8.89
C ILE A 26 -2.37 -24.00 -7.94
N CYS A 27 -1.04 -24.03 -7.79
CA CYS A 27 -0.38 -24.82 -6.75
C CYS A 27 0.65 -24.02 -5.96
N ILE A 28 0.98 -24.55 -4.78
CA ILE A 28 2.07 -24.06 -3.91
C ILE A 28 3.23 -25.04 -4.02
N TYR A 29 4.42 -24.55 -4.34
CA TYR A 29 5.63 -25.35 -4.48
C TYR A 29 6.74 -24.85 -3.52
N PRO A 30 7.56 -25.74 -2.93
CA PRO A 30 7.47 -27.20 -2.94
C PRO A 30 6.36 -27.74 -2.03
N ALA A 31 6.30 -29.07 -1.92
CA ALA A 31 5.44 -29.76 -0.96
C ALA A 31 5.55 -29.17 0.46
N VAL A 32 4.44 -29.17 1.18
CA VAL A 32 4.35 -28.65 2.54
C VAL A 32 4.32 -29.83 3.51
N ASP A 33 5.36 -30.03 4.28
CA ASP A 33 5.59 -31.18 5.14
C ASP A 33 5.42 -30.91 6.65
N THR A 34 5.17 -29.64 7.03
CA THR A 34 4.94 -29.25 8.42
C THR A 34 3.55 -28.64 8.64
N GLN A 35 2.93 -28.98 9.78
CA GLN A 35 1.63 -28.43 10.16
C GLN A 35 1.68 -26.92 10.36
N GLU A 36 2.79 -26.42 10.86
CA GLU A 36 3.01 -24.98 11.08
C GLU A 36 2.94 -24.22 9.74
N LYS A 37 3.71 -24.68 8.74
CA LYS A 37 3.72 -24.04 7.40
C LYS A 37 2.39 -24.16 6.69
N TYR A 38 1.71 -25.29 6.84
CA TYR A 38 0.38 -25.44 6.26
C TYR A 38 -0.61 -24.41 6.83
N ARG A 39 -0.60 -24.23 8.16
CA ARG A 39 -1.46 -23.22 8.81
C ARG A 39 -1.09 -21.78 8.42
N GLU A 40 0.20 -21.51 8.34
CA GLU A 40 0.68 -20.19 7.88
C GLU A 40 0.12 -19.86 6.49
N LEU A 41 0.26 -20.78 5.53
CA LEU A 41 -0.28 -20.61 4.18
C LEU A 41 -1.82 -20.50 4.19
N GLU A 42 -2.52 -21.33 4.95
CA GLU A 42 -3.97 -21.28 5.08
C GLU A 42 -4.45 -19.91 5.59
N ASN A 43 -3.83 -19.39 6.63
CA ASN A 43 -4.14 -18.08 7.18
C ASN A 43 -3.90 -16.98 6.16
N MET A 44 -2.76 -17.02 5.48
CA MET A 44 -2.37 -16.05 4.46
C MET A 44 -3.37 -16.03 3.29
N PHE A 45 -3.73 -17.19 2.74
CA PHE A 45 -4.70 -17.26 1.65
C PHE A 45 -6.10 -16.83 2.11
N SER A 46 -6.50 -17.21 3.32
CA SER A 46 -7.80 -16.81 3.89
C SER A 46 -7.91 -15.31 4.13
N ALA A 47 -6.79 -14.64 4.41
CA ALA A 47 -6.76 -13.20 4.63
C ALA A 47 -6.82 -12.38 3.33
N TYR A 48 -6.22 -12.88 2.21
CA TYR A 48 -6.01 -12.06 1.01
C TYR A 48 -6.78 -12.55 -0.22
N ILE A 49 -7.53 -13.63 -0.12
CA ILE A 49 -8.32 -14.16 -1.23
C ILE A 49 -9.80 -14.15 -0.86
N CYS A 50 -10.61 -13.47 -1.65
CA CYS A 50 -12.06 -13.39 -1.45
C CYS A 50 -12.71 -14.77 -1.60
N GLN A 51 -13.68 -15.06 -0.76
CA GLN A 51 -14.40 -16.34 -0.79
C GLN A 51 -15.22 -16.52 -2.08
N SER A 52 -15.75 -15.43 -2.65
CA SER A 52 -16.49 -15.42 -3.91
C SER A 52 -15.68 -15.96 -5.08
N LEU A 53 -14.34 -15.89 -5.02
CA LEU A 53 -13.50 -16.46 -6.07
C LEU A 53 -13.59 -18.00 -6.14
N ALA A 54 -14.02 -18.66 -5.06
CA ALA A 54 -14.06 -20.12 -4.95
C ALA A 54 -12.72 -20.77 -5.37
N LEU A 55 -11.61 -20.09 -5.06
CA LEU A 55 -10.28 -20.54 -5.43
C LEU A 55 -9.91 -21.82 -4.69
N ARG A 56 -9.28 -22.75 -5.40
CA ARG A 56 -8.67 -23.95 -4.85
C ARG A 56 -7.21 -24.00 -5.25
N VAL A 57 -6.35 -24.07 -4.25
CA VAL A 57 -4.89 -24.08 -4.43
C VAL A 57 -4.37 -25.44 -4.02
N ASP A 58 -3.75 -26.16 -4.94
CA ASP A 58 -3.21 -27.49 -4.71
C ASP A 58 -1.95 -27.42 -3.85
N VAL A 59 -1.92 -28.24 -2.82
CA VAL A 59 -0.78 -28.36 -1.90
C VAL A 59 -0.41 -29.83 -1.79
N GLU A 60 0.76 -30.22 -2.29
CA GLU A 60 1.31 -31.54 -2.05
C GLU A 60 1.74 -31.64 -0.59
N THR A 61 1.10 -32.56 0.15
CA THR A 61 1.38 -32.70 1.58
C THR A 61 0.90 -34.07 2.11
N THR A 62 1.63 -34.58 3.09
CA THR A 62 1.23 -35.74 3.91
C THR A 62 0.41 -35.35 5.12
N ILE A 63 0.24 -34.07 5.40
CA ILE A 63 -0.54 -33.56 6.53
C ILE A 63 -2.02 -33.94 6.33
N PRO A 64 -2.71 -34.45 7.37
CA PRO A 64 -4.15 -34.73 7.28
C PRO A 64 -4.92 -33.48 6.84
N GLU A 65 -5.93 -33.71 6.00
CA GLU A 65 -6.74 -32.62 5.47
C GLU A 65 -7.35 -31.78 6.59
N THR A 66 -7.06 -30.49 6.60
CA THR A 66 -7.74 -29.50 7.42
C THR A 66 -8.99 -29.04 6.67
N LYS A 67 -9.96 -28.48 7.38
CA LYS A 67 -11.18 -27.93 6.75
C LYS A 67 -10.92 -26.63 6.01
N SER A 68 -9.79 -26.51 5.31
CA SER A 68 -9.49 -25.32 4.51
C SER A 68 -10.49 -25.19 3.36
N HIS A 69 -10.98 -23.96 3.18
CA HIS A 69 -11.84 -23.64 2.04
C HIS A 69 -11.04 -23.32 0.77
N ILE A 70 -9.72 -23.10 0.89
CA ILE A 70 -8.86 -22.63 -0.19
C ILE A 70 -7.79 -23.66 -0.55
N LEU A 71 -7.10 -24.24 0.45
CA LEU A 71 -6.04 -25.21 0.20
C LEU A 71 -6.66 -26.60 -0.03
N ARG A 72 -6.29 -27.22 -1.14
CA ARG A 72 -6.68 -28.59 -1.51
C ARG A 72 -5.46 -29.50 -1.42
N ARG A 73 -5.54 -30.52 -0.61
CA ARG A 73 -4.51 -31.54 -0.53
C ARG A 73 -4.42 -32.34 -1.84
N VAL A 74 -3.22 -32.56 -2.32
CA VAL A 74 -2.89 -33.52 -3.37
C VAL A 74 -1.75 -34.43 -2.89
N ASP A 75 -1.74 -35.69 -3.32
CA ASP A 75 -0.69 -36.64 -2.94
C ASP A 75 0.60 -36.37 -3.72
N GLN A 76 0.46 -35.87 -4.93
CA GLN A 76 1.57 -35.48 -5.80
C GLN A 76 1.07 -34.38 -6.77
N TYR A 77 1.94 -33.42 -7.08
CA TYR A 77 1.62 -32.45 -8.13
C TYR A 77 1.58 -33.12 -9.50
N ASP A 78 0.66 -32.62 -10.32
CA ASP A 78 0.77 -32.76 -11.76
C ASP A 78 2.06 -32.13 -12.27
N GLU A 79 2.34 -32.22 -13.56
CA GLU A 79 3.40 -31.47 -14.19
C GLU A 79 3.19 -29.96 -13.94
N LEU A 80 4.17 -29.30 -13.27
CA LEU A 80 4.02 -27.91 -12.82
C LEU A 80 3.71 -26.92 -13.95
N SER A 81 4.10 -27.24 -15.17
CA SER A 81 3.78 -26.43 -16.37
C SER A 81 2.28 -26.42 -16.74
N LYS A 82 1.50 -27.36 -16.22
CA LYS A 82 0.06 -27.46 -16.46
C LYS A 82 -0.77 -26.57 -15.52
N TYR A 83 -0.19 -26.09 -14.44
CA TYR A 83 -0.86 -25.12 -13.57
C TYR A 83 -0.91 -23.75 -14.24
N ASP A 84 -1.98 -23.00 -14.02
CA ASP A 84 -2.08 -21.61 -14.45
C ASP A 84 -1.07 -20.72 -13.68
N LEU A 85 -0.80 -21.11 -12.43
CA LEU A 85 0.12 -20.38 -11.56
C LEU A 85 0.78 -21.33 -10.55
N VAL A 86 2.11 -21.20 -10.37
CA VAL A 86 2.90 -21.89 -9.36
C VAL A 86 3.40 -20.87 -8.35
N LEU A 87 2.94 -20.97 -7.11
CA LEU A 87 3.36 -20.09 -6.03
C LEU A 87 4.48 -20.73 -5.23
N VAL A 88 5.67 -20.17 -5.30
CA VAL A 88 6.88 -20.72 -4.68
C VAL A 88 7.07 -20.07 -3.30
N TRP A 89 6.84 -20.82 -2.21
CA TRP A 89 6.93 -20.30 -0.85
C TRP A 89 8.36 -20.33 -0.38
N ASN A 90 9.34 -20.68 -0.68
CA ASN A 90 10.74 -20.51 -0.26
C ASN A 90 11.60 -20.09 -1.45
N LYS A 91 12.14 -18.89 -1.43
CA LYS A 91 12.94 -18.34 -2.53
C LYS A 91 14.10 -19.23 -2.97
N LYS A 92 14.64 -20.08 -2.07
CA LYS A 92 15.69 -21.03 -2.41
C LYS A 92 15.23 -22.03 -3.47
N ASN A 93 13.95 -22.33 -3.50
CA ASN A 93 13.34 -23.26 -4.44
C ASN A 93 13.19 -22.66 -5.85
N LEU A 94 13.38 -21.36 -6.03
CA LEU A 94 13.43 -20.75 -7.37
C LEU A 94 14.60 -21.26 -8.23
N THR A 95 15.61 -21.85 -7.61
CA THR A 95 16.74 -22.48 -8.30
C THR A 95 16.53 -23.97 -8.61
N ASP A 96 15.41 -24.55 -8.16
CA ASP A 96 15.05 -25.93 -8.45
C ASP A 96 14.87 -26.12 -9.97
N GLU A 97 15.40 -27.18 -10.52
CA GLU A 97 15.28 -27.51 -11.96
C GLU A 97 13.84 -27.67 -12.41
N LYS A 98 12.91 -28.05 -11.50
CA LYS A 98 11.47 -28.14 -11.79
C LYS A 98 10.81 -26.76 -11.97
N ILE A 99 11.38 -25.72 -11.37
CA ILE A 99 10.87 -24.34 -11.44
C ILE A 99 11.62 -23.53 -12.49
N LYS A 100 12.88 -23.83 -12.69
CA LYS A 100 13.75 -23.15 -13.63
C LYS A 100 13.19 -23.25 -15.06
N GLY A 101 12.87 -22.11 -15.63
CA GLY A 101 12.27 -22.07 -16.98
C GLY A 101 10.75 -21.91 -17.00
N LEU A 102 10.04 -22.16 -15.90
CA LEU A 102 8.60 -21.91 -15.87
C LEU A 102 8.31 -20.39 -15.93
N HIS A 103 7.39 -19.98 -16.80
CA HIS A 103 6.96 -18.59 -16.94
C HIS A 103 5.81 -18.23 -15.99
N ASN A 104 5.19 -19.23 -15.38
CA ASN A 104 4.05 -19.16 -14.49
C ASN A 104 4.40 -19.34 -13.01
N ALA A 105 5.70 -19.31 -12.64
CA ALA A 105 6.16 -19.45 -11.27
C ALA A 105 6.53 -18.11 -10.63
N PHE A 106 6.03 -17.85 -9.43
CA PHE A 106 6.27 -16.61 -8.68
C PHE A 106 6.51 -16.88 -7.20
N CYS A 107 7.45 -16.14 -6.60
CA CYS A 107 7.81 -16.30 -5.21
C CYS A 107 6.83 -15.58 -4.28
N ILE A 108 6.35 -16.29 -3.26
CA ILE A 108 5.53 -15.74 -2.17
C ILE A 108 6.25 -15.80 -0.81
N ASP A 109 7.57 -15.83 -0.80
CA ASP A 109 8.35 -15.85 0.44
C ASP A 109 8.43 -14.46 1.07
N CYS A 110 7.79 -14.31 2.23
CA CYS A 110 7.66 -13.04 2.95
C CYS A 110 8.87 -12.63 3.80
N ARG A 111 9.93 -13.41 3.87
CA ARG A 111 11.14 -13.10 4.67
C ARG A 111 11.92 -11.88 4.18
N PHE A 112 11.35 -11.10 3.28
CA PHE A 112 11.91 -9.86 2.79
C PHE A 112 10.96 -8.69 3.05
N PHE A 113 11.52 -7.60 3.48
CA PHE A 113 10.97 -6.27 3.80
C PHE A 113 9.87 -5.72 2.87
N GLN A 114 9.48 -6.44 1.82
CA GLN A 114 8.60 -5.91 0.78
C GLN A 114 7.21 -6.52 0.76
N CYS A 115 6.85 -7.36 1.72
CA CYS A 115 5.53 -8.03 1.76
C CYS A 115 5.13 -8.60 0.39
N ILE A 116 6.05 -9.33 -0.26
CA ILE A 116 5.87 -9.82 -1.63
C ILE A 116 4.69 -10.79 -1.71
N ASP A 117 4.51 -11.62 -0.68
CA ASP A 117 3.38 -12.52 -0.51
C ASP A 117 2.05 -11.78 -0.53
N ILE A 118 1.91 -10.75 0.30
CA ILE A 118 0.70 -9.93 0.38
C ILE A 118 0.45 -9.24 -0.96
N LYS A 119 1.48 -8.69 -1.58
CA LYS A 119 1.38 -8.03 -2.89
C LYS A 119 0.90 -8.99 -3.98
N ILE A 120 1.46 -10.19 -4.04
CA ILE A 120 1.08 -11.19 -5.04
C ILE A 120 -0.34 -11.67 -4.79
N LEU A 121 -0.71 -11.97 -3.54
CA LEU A 121 -2.04 -12.50 -3.24
C LEU A 121 -3.14 -11.44 -3.43
N THR A 122 -2.93 -10.20 -3.03
CA THR A 122 -3.90 -9.12 -3.28
C THR A 122 -4.07 -8.84 -4.77
N LEU A 123 -2.98 -8.88 -5.52
CA LEU A 123 -3.03 -8.72 -6.97
C LEU A 123 -3.67 -9.94 -7.65
N LEU A 124 -3.40 -11.16 -7.18
CA LEU A 124 -4.06 -12.37 -7.64
C LEU A 124 -5.57 -12.30 -7.40
N ASN A 125 -5.97 -11.89 -6.19
CA ASN A 125 -7.37 -11.66 -5.85
C ASN A 125 -8.02 -10.70 -6.85
N TYR A 126 -7.39 -9.57 -7.15
CA TYR A 126 -7.89 -8.59 -8.11
C TYR A 126 -7.98 -9.17 -9.54
N LYS A 127 -6.94 -9.87 -10.01
CA LYS A 127 -6.89 -10.45 -11.36
C LYS A 127 -7.94 -11.55 -11.59
N LEU A 128 -8.30 -12.31 -10.54
CA LEU A 128 -9.30 -13.37 -10.59
C LEU A 128 -10.72 -12.89 -10.29
N SER A 129 -10.90 -11.67 -9.80
CA SER A 129 -12.22 -11.10 -9.52
C SER A 129 -13.03 -10.91 -10.82
N ASP A 130 -14.34 -11.00 -10.69
CA ASP A 130 -15.25 -10.80 -11.83
C ASP A 130 -15.05 -9.39 -12.43
N LYS A 131 -14.90 -9.34 -13.75
CA LYS A 131 -14.63 -8.07 -14.47
C LYS A 131 -15.76 -7.05 -14.31
N ASN A 132 -17.02 -7.51 -14.23
CA ASN A 132 -18.16 -6.62 -14.04
C ASN A 132 -18.16 -6.03 -12.62
N VAL A 133 -17.79 -6.85 -11.62
CA VAL A 133 -17.60 -6.35 -10.23
C VAL A 133 -16.50 -5.31 -10.19
N ILE A 134 -15.33 -5.60 -10.77
CA ILE A 134 -14.22 -4.63 -10.85
C ILE A 134 -14.66 -3.34 -11.53
N GLN A 135 -15.31 -3.42 -12.68
CA GLN A 135 -15.80 -2.25 -13.42
C GLN A 135 -16.80 -1.43 -12.60
N THR A 136 -17.70 -2.08 -11.88
CA THR A 136 -18.67 -1.42 -11.00
C THR A 136 -17.95 -0.65 -9.88
N LEU A 137 -16.98 -1.28 -9.23
CA LEU A 137 -16.19 -0.65 -8.17
C LEU A 137 -15.32 0.51 -8.69
N GLU A 138 -14.79 0.41 -9.90
CA GLU A 138 -14.05 1.51 -10.55
C GLU A 138 -14.95 2.71 -10.85
N VAL A 139 -16.15 2.47 -11.37
CA VAL A 139 -17.14 3.55 -11.60
C VAL A 139 -17.50 4.20 -10.26
N ARG A 140 -17.76 3.41 -9.22
CA ARG A 140 -18.06 3.90 -7.87
C ARG A 140 -16.91 4.76 -7.32
N SER A 141 -15.66 4.31 -7.46
CA SER A 141 -14.48 5.06 -7.06
C SER A 141 -14.39 6.43 -7.74
N LYS A 142 -14.64 6.50 -9.05
CA LYS A 142 -14.68 7.77 -9.79
C LYS A 142 -15.79 8.69 -9.29
N ASP A 143 -16.97 8.16 -9.02
CA ASP A 143 -18.09 8.95 -8.51
C ASP A 143 -17.82 9.46 -7.09
N ASN A 144 -17.19 8.66 -6.23
CA ASN A 144 -16.76 9.10 -4.91
C ASN A 144 -15.71 10.22 -5.00
N PHE A 145 -14.74 10.10 -5.92
CA PHE A 145 -13.74 11.16 -6.12
C PHE A 145 -14.35 12.45 -6.68
N LYS A 146 -15.33 12.33 -7.60
CA LYS A 146 -16.08 13.51 -8.09
C LYS A 146 -16.83 14.23 -6.96
N LYS A 147 -17.45 13.48 -6.02
CA LYS A 147 -18.09 14.08 -4.84
C LYS A 147 -17.09 14.84 -3.98
N LEU A 148 -15.88 14.25 -3.80
CA LEU A 148 -14.82 14.89 -3.03
C LEU A 148 -14.35 16.19 -3.71
N ILE A 149 -14.05 16.17 -5.01
CA ILE A 149 -13.70 17.37 -5.80
C ILE A 149 -14.83 18.42 -5.73
N GLY A 150 -16.08 17.97 -5.70
CA GLY A 150 -17.27 18.84 -5.66
C GLY A 150 -17.36 19.76 -4.43
N LYS A 151 -16.64 19.48 -3.34
CA LYS A 151 -16.50 20.39 -2.19
C LYS A 151 -15.79 21.70 -2.60
N ASN A 152 -14.94 21.66 -3.62
CA ASN A 152 -14.26 22.80 -4.24
C ASN A 152 -13.51 23.72 -3.26
N TYR A 153 -12.88 23.15 -2.24
CA TYR A 153 -12.05 23.90 -1.32
C TYR A 153 -10.72 24.26 -1.99
N LYS A 154 -10.26 25.50 -1.82
CA LYS A 154 -8.99 25.97 -2.41
C LYS A 154 -7.77 25.50 -1.65
N LYS A 155 -7.94 25.16 -0.38
CA LYS A 155 -6.87 24.76 0.53
C LYS A 155 -6.99 23.30 0.94
N GLY A 156 -5.86 22.67 1.21
CA GLY A 156 -5.78 21.33 1.78
C GLY A 156 -4.67 21.23 2.80
N TYR A 157 -4.93 20.49 3.88
CA TYR A 157 -3.98 20.15 4.93
C TYR A 157 -3.68 18.67 4.84
N LEU A 158 -2.42 18.33 4.54
CA LEU A 158 -1.93 16.96 4.41
C LEU A 158 -1.05 16.63 5.61
N PHE A 159 -1.37 15.53 6.27
CA PHE A 159 -0.67 15.06 7.47
C PHE A 159 -0.02 13.70 7.25
N GLY A 160 1.30 13.65 7.36
CA GLY A 160 2.05 12.42 7.59
C GLY A 160 2.01 12.01 9.08
N ASN A 161 2.63 10.88 9.43
CA ASN A 161 2.62 10.34 10.80
C ASN A 161 3.85 10.73 11.64
N GLY A 162 4.62 11.70 11.22
CA GLY A 162 5.76 12.18 11.98
C GLY A 162 5.36 12.96 13.24
N PRO A 163 6.32 13.20 14.16
CA PRO A 163 6.06 13.85 15.45
C PRO A 163 5.36 15.21 15.38
N SER A 164 5.59 15.99 14.31
CA SER A 164 4.96 17.31 14.14
C SER A 164 3.48 17.27 13.74
N MET A 165 2.91 16.09 13.48
CA MET A 165 1.51 15.90 13.09
C MET A 165 0.54 16.53 14.10
N THR A 166 0.73 16.24 15.40
CA THR A 166 -0.15 16.75 16.46
C THR A 166 -0.11 18.28 16.54
N LYS A 167 1.09 18.87 16.51
CA LYS A 167 1.25 20.33 16.49
C LYS A 167 0.56 20.95 15.26
N GLY A 168 0.72 20.33 14.09
CA GLY A 168 0.04 20.76 12.87
C GLY A 168 -1.48 20.72 13.03
N GLY A 169 -2.03 19.64 13.61
CA GLY A 169 -3.45 19.50 13.91
C GLY A 169 -3.98 20.60 14.84
N GLU A 170 -3.24 20.92 15.91
CA GLU A 170 -3.59 22.01 16.83
C GLU A 170 -3.64 23.38 16.14
N ILE A 171 -2.76 23.63 15.17
CA ILE A 171 -2.78 24.86 14.39
C ILE A 171 -4.03 24.90 13.50
N VAL A 172 -4.31 23.80 12.79
CA VAL A 172 -5.44 23.72 11.83
C VAL A 172 -6.78 23.76 12.55
N SER A 173 -6.92 23.12 13.71
CA SER A 173 -8.17 23.13 14.47
C SER A 173 -8.62 24.54 14.91
N LYS A 174 -7.68 25.47 15.05
CA LYS A 174 -7.97 26.87 15.38
C LYS A 174 -8.38 27.69 14.15
N ARG A 175 -8.12 27.19 12.94
CA ARG A 175 -8.48 27.85 11.67
C ARG A 175 -9.90 27.43 11.27
N LYS A 176 -10.84 28.34 11.34
CA LYS A 176 -12.22 28.11 10.92
C LYS A 176 -12.38 28.39 9.42
N GLU A 177 -11.70 27.59 8.60
CA GLU A 177 -11.75 27.74 7.15
C GLU A 177 -12.14 26.42 6.47
N ASP A 178 -12.80 26.54 5.32
CA ASP A 178 -13.12 25.40 4.48
C ASP A 178 -11.86 24.91 3.78
N ALA A 179 -11.41 23.72 4.14
CA ALA A 179 -10.22 23.11 3.61
C ALA A 179 -10.33 21.58 3.66
N TYR A 180 -9.72 20.89 2.69
CA TYR A 180 -9.54 19.43 2.79
C TYR A 180 -8.56 19.10 3.90
N LYS A 181 -8.90 18.10 4.69
CA LYS A 181 -8.02 17.57 5.73
C LYS A 181 -7.74 16.11 5.40
N ILE A 182 -6.49 15.83 5.06
CA ILE A 182 -6.04 14.55 4.53
C ILE A 182 -5.06 13.92 5.52
N VAL A 183 -5.35 12.71 5.96
CA VAL A 183 -4.50 11.93 6.88
C VAL A 183 -4.06 10.62 6.23
N CYS A 184 -2.99 10.03 6.74
CA CYS A 184 -2.39 8.84 6.14
C CYS A 184 -2.13 7.74 7.19
N ASN A 185 -2.15 6.49 6.74
CA ASN A 185 -1.62 5.32 7.45
C ASN A 185 -2.12 5.21 8.91
N ALA A 186 -1.21 5.24 9.90
CA ALA A 186 -1.52 5.00 11.30
C ALA A 186 -2.17 6.18 12.05
N ALA A 187 -2.65 7.22 11.36
CA ALA A 187 -3.19 8.42 12.00
C ALA A 187 -4.31 8.12 13.02
N VAL A 188 -5.14 7.08 12.77
CA VAL A 188 -6.23 6.66 13.66
C VAL A 188 -5.78 6.31 15.08
N GLN A 189 -4.53 5.88 15.27
CA GLN A 189 -3.97 5.57 16.57
C GLN A 189 -3.84 6.80 17.48
N ASN A 190 -3.80 8.01 16.90
CA ASN A 190 -3.87 9.25 17.66
C ASN A 190 -5.31 9.80 17.69
N LYS A 191 -6.12 9.23 18.60
CA LYS A 191 -7.55 9.56 18.70
C LYS A 191 -7.81 11.04 18.91
N ASN A 192 -7.05 11.68 19.81
CA ASN A 192 -7.21 13.11 20.09
C ASN A 192 -6.95 13.96 18.82
N PHE A 193 -5.93 13.60 18.04
CA PHE A 193 -5.66 14.27 16.78
C PHE A 193 -6.81 14.08 15.77
N MET A 194 -7.32 12.85 15.62
CA MET A 194 -8.39 12.54 14.69
C MET A 194 -9.71 13.24 15.06
N GLU A 195 -10.06 13.27 16.35
CA GLU A 195 -11.24 13.99 16.85
C GLU A 195 -11.11 15.50 16.67
N MET A 196 -9.94 16.05 16.92
CA MET A 196 -9.66 17.49 16.77
C MET A 196 -9.68 17.92 15.29
N LEU A 197 -9.12 17.09 14.41
CA LEU A 197 -8.95 17.42 13.00
C LEU A 197 -10.22 17.20 12.19
N CYS A 198 -10.99 16.13 12.45
CA CYS A 198 -12.12 15.67 11.65
C CYS A 198 -11.75 15.61 10.14
N PRO A 199 -10.92 14.63 9.71
CA PRO A 199 -10.43 14.58 8.34
C PRO A 199 -11.54 14.28 7.32
N ASP A 200 -11.37 14.74 6.09
CA ASP A 200 -12.22 14.43 4.93
C ASP A 200 -11.76 13.21 4.15
N VAL A 201 -10.42 12.98 4.17
CA VAL A 201 -9.75 11.96 3.37
C VAL A 201 -8.78 11.19 4.23
N TYR A 202 -8.87 9.87 4.15
CA TYR A 202 -7.91 8.94 4.72
C TYR A 202 -7.17 8.22 3.60
N VAL A 203 -5.84 8.21 3.63
CA VAL A 203 -5.01 7.56 2.61
C VAL A 203 -4.27 6.37 3.21
N LEU A 204 -4.41 5.21 2.60
CA LEU A 204 -3.79 3.97 3.05
C LEU A 204 -3.17 3.25 1.86
N SER A 205 -1.85 3.00 1.90
CA SER A 205 -1.15 2.35 0.79
C SER A 205 -0.04 1.39 1.22
N ASP A 206 0.23 1.29 2.51
CA ASP A 206 1.27 0.42 3.03
C ASP A 206 0.68 -0.97 3.30
N TYR A 207 1.28 -2.01 2.75
CA TYR A 207 0.87 -3.41 2.94
C TYR A 207 0.94 -3.85 4.41
N TYR A 208 1.71 -3.17 5.24
CA TYR A 208 1.72 -3.37 6.67
C TYR A 208 0.32 -3.34 7.30
N PHE A 209 -0.59 -2.49 6.79
CA PHE A 209 -1.93 -2.33 7.36
C PHE A 209 -2.91 -3.45 6.98
N ILE A 210 -2.57 -4.26 6.00
CA ILE A 210 -3.33 -5.46 5.64
C ILE A 210 -2.58 -6.74 5.99
N ASP A 211 -1.43 -6.65 6.64
CA ASP A 211 -0.74 -7.81 7.23
C ASP A 211 -1.64 -8.47 8.29
N THR A 212 -1.62 -9.81 8.32
CA THR A 212 -2.45 -10.60 9.25
C THR A 212 -2.28 -10.19 10.72
N ASP A 213 -1.07 -9.78 11.10
CA ASP A 213 -0.76 -9.34 12.46
C ASP A 213 -1.32 -7.94 12.77
N ASN A 214 -1.68 -7.17 11.74
CA ASN A 214 -2.15 -5.80 11.85
C ASN A 214 -3.64 -5.60 11.48
N LEU A 215 -4.40 -6.65 11.22
CA LEU A 215 -5.82 -6.56 10.84
C LEU A 215 -6.68 -5.85 11.89
N GLY A 216 -6.27 -5.86 13.16
CA GLY A 216 -6.92 -5.08 14.21
C GLY A 216 -6.87 -3.57 13.95
N LEU A 217 -5.73 -3.06 13.48
CA LEU A 217 -5.56 -1.66 13.11
C LEU A 217 -6.35 -1.32 11.84
N LEU A 218 -6.33 -2.21 10.84
CA LEU A 218 -7.18 -2.04 9.66
C LEU A 218 -8.64 -1.91 10.04
N LYS A 219 -9.14 -2.79 10.92
CA LYS A 219 -10.52 -2.72 11.39
C LYS A 219 -10.82 -1.37 12.07
N GLU A 220 -9.92 -0.87 12.92
CA GLU A 220 -10.06 0.44 13.55
C GLU A 220 -10.17 1.58 12.53
N ILE A 221 -9.35 1.53 11.46
CA ILE A 221 -9.42 2.49 10.35
C ILE A 221 -10.78 2.40 9.64
N LEU A 222 -11.23 1.20 9.28
CA LEU A 222 -12.49 1.00 8.55
C LEU A 222 -13.70 1.43 9.40
N ASP A 223 -13.71 1.13 10.69
CA ASP A 223 -14.74 1.55 11.63
C ASP A 223 -14.75 3.09 11.75
N TYR A 224 -13.58 3.73 11.82
CA TYR A 224 -13.48 5.18 11.85
C TYR A 224 -14.02 5.83 10.57
N VAL A 225 -13.64 5.33 9.40
CA VAL A 225 -14.11 5.78 8.10
C VAL A 225 -15.63 5.60 7.96
N LYS A 226 -16.16 4.47 8.42
CA LYS A 226 -17.59 4.16 8.38
C LYS A 226 -18.42 5.10 9.26
N ASN A 227 -17.94 5.39 10.46
CA ASN A 227 -18.66 6.19 11.46
C ASN A 227 -18.54 7.70 11.23
N ASN A 228 -17.61 8.13 10.37
CA ASN A 228 -17.40 9.54 10.01
C ASN A 228 -17.54 9.67 8.49
N ASP A 229 -17.91 10.83 7.99
CA ASP A 229 -18.08 11.06 6.54
C ASP A 229 -16.72 11.25 5.84
N ILE A 230 -15.92 10.19 5.80
CA ILE A 230 -14.54 10.22 5.31
C ILE A 230 -14.42 9.32 4.08
N MET A 231 -13.70 9.79 3.06
CA MET A 231 -13.31 8.99 1.90
C MET A 231 -11.99 8.27 2.17
N LEU A 232 -11.95 6.97 1.95
CA LEU A 232 -10.75 6.14 2.09
C LEU A 232 -10.12 5.90 0.72
N CYS A 233 -8.92 6.44 0.53
CA CYS A 233 -8.11 6.32 -0.69
C CYS A 233 -7.11 5.17 -0.54
N ILE A 234 -7.18 4.18 -1.44
CA ILE A 234 -6.37 2.95 -1.42
C ILE A 234 -5.86 2.57 -2.81
N PRO A 235 -4.88 1.66 -2.95
CA PRO A 235 -4.58 1.03 -4.22
C PRO A 235 -5.83 0.36 -4.83
N LYS A 236 -6.06 0.55 -6.11
CA LYS A 236 -7.22 -0.01 -6.82
C LYS A 236 -7.31 -1.53 -6.66
N THR A 237 -6.19 -2.21 -6.66
CA THR A 237 -6.11 -3.66 -6.53
C THR A 237 -6.59 -4.21 -5.19
N TRP A 238 -6.74 -3.34 -4.18
CA TRP A 238 -7.22 -3.73 -2.86
C TRP A 238 -8.75 -3.66 -2.72
N ILE A 239 -9.44 -2.93 -3.61
CA ILE A 239 -10.87 -2.64 -3.44
C ILE A 239 -11.71 -3.92 -3.29
N PRO A 240 -11.60 -4.95 -4.15
CA PRO A 240 -12.43 -6.16 -3.99
C PRO A 240 -12.23 -6.84 -2.64
N LEU A 241 -10.98 -6.92 -2.17
CA LEU A 241 -10.64 -7.47 -0.87
C LEU A 241 -11.23 -6.64 0.27
N TYR A 242 -11.14 -5.31 0.20
CA TYR A 242 -11.68 -4.41 1.22
C TYR A 242 -13.19 -4.51 1.33
N VAL A 243 -13.88 -4.57 0.21
CA VAL A 243 -15.35 -4.68 0.19
C VAL A 243 -15.80 -6.05 0.69
N GLU A 244 -15.26 -7.13 0.13
CA GLU A 244 -15.77 -8.47 0.40
C GLU A 244 -15.22 -9.05 1.71
N ALA A 245 -13.91 -9.02 1.92
CA ALA A 245 -13.31 -9.70 3.08
C ALA A 245 -13.34 -8.84 4.34
N TYR A 246 -13.20 -7.51 4.21
CA TYR A 246 -13.10 -6.61 5.37
C TYR A 246 -14.37 -5.77 5.60
N GLY A 247 -15.38 -5.90 4.73
CA GLY A 247 -16.68 -5.23 4.91
C GLY A 247 -16.63 -3.72 4.79
N ALA A 248 -15.68 -3.18 4.02
CA ALA A 248 -15.58 -1.75 3.76
C ALA A 248 -16.76 -1.24 2.92
N ASP A 249 -17.25 -0.04 3.23
CA ASP A 249 -18.32 0.60 2.47
C ASP A 249 -17.79 1.12 1.12
N GLU A 250 -18.23 0.50 0.02
CA GLU A 250 -17.83 0.88 -1.35
C GLU A 250 -18.14 2.34 -1.70
N ASN A 251 -19.15 2.95 -1.03
CA ASN A 251 -19.49 4.35 -1.23
C ASN A 251 -18.50 5.33 -0.60
N LYS A 252 -17.54 4.82 0.19
CA LYS A 252 -16.49 5.59 0.83
C LYS A 252 -15.09 5.22 0.32
N LEU A 253 -14.98 4.25 -0.63
CA LEU A 253 -13.70 3.84 -1.20
C LEU A 253 -13.37 4.59 -2.48
N ILE A 254 -12.12 4.99 -2.63
CA ILE A 254 -11.54 5.54 -3.85
C ILE A 254 -10.26 4.76 -4.16
N GLY A 255 -10.28 4.01 -5.27
CA GLY A 255 -9.14 3.20 -5.70
C GLY A 255 -8.30 3.89 -6.77
N PHE A 256 -7.00 3.97 -6.54
CA PHE A 256 -6.06 4.57 -7.48
C PHE A 256 -5.20 3.50 -8.14
N SER A 257 -5.03 3.58 -9.48
CA SER A 257 -4.03 2.79 -10.21
C SER A 257 -2.63 3.35 -9.97
N GLU A 258 -1.64 2.46 -9.85
CA GLU A 258 -0.21 2.79 -9.76
C GLU A 258 0.49 2.51 -11.11
N ASP A 259 -0.04 3.02 -12.19
CA ASP A 259 0.38 2.67 -13.56
C ASP A 259 0.98 3.84 -14.36
N ARG A 260 1.02 5.04 -13.79
CA ARG A 260 1.65 6.19 -14.46
C ARG A 260 3.18 6.07 -14.45
N THR A 261 3.76 6.24 -15.62
CA THR A 261 5.22 6.28 -15.83
C THR A 261 5.79 7.70 -15.76
N GLU A 262 4.92 8.71 -15.80
CA GLU A 262 5.25 10.12 -15.70
C GLU A 262 4.50 10.78 -14.54
N LEU A 263 5.08 11.84 -13.99
CA LEU A 263 4.43 12.62 -12.94
C LEU A 263 3.12 13.22 -13.45
N SER A 264 2.06 12.94 -12.72
CA SER A 264 0.72 13.48 -12.98
C SER A 264 -0.11 13.45 -11.70
N PHE A 265 -1.14 14.27 -11.65
CA PHE A 265 -2.13 14.21 -10.57
C PHE A 265 -3.39 13.51 -11.05
N PRO A 266 -4.08 12.76 -10.18
CA PRO A 266 -5.33 12.13 -10.55
C PRO A 266 -6.39 13.18 -10.95
N THR A 267 -7.27 12.77 -11.84
CA THR A 267 -8.42 13.57 -12.27
C THR A 267 -9.72 12.81 -11.99
N LYS A 268 -10.86 13.49 -12.15
CA LYS A 268 -12.17 12.82 -12.01
C LYS A 268 -12.43 11.75 -13.07
N GLU A 269 -11.72 11.81 -14.20
CA GLU A 269 -11.80 10.83 -15.28
C GLU A 269 -10.82 9.67 -15.06
N GLU A 270 -9.66 9.96 -14.46
CA GLU A 270 -8.58 9.02 -14.35
C GLU A 270 -7.94 9.05 -12.96
N LEU A 271 -8.21 7.99 -12.18
CA LEU A 271 -7.68 7.79 -10.84
C LEU A 271 -6.36 7.02 -10.91
N SER A 272 -5.31 7.72 -11.30
CA SER A 272 -3.99 7.11 -11.53
C SER A 272 -2.89 7.97 -10.92
N VAL A 273 -1.88 7.33 -10.33
CA VAL A 273 -0.72 7.95 -9.69
C VAL A 273 0.58 7.37 -10.21
N TYR A 274 1.68 8.08 -9.98
CA TYR A 274 3.01 7.68 -10.42
C TYR A 274 3.50 6.40 -9.70
N SER A 275 3.89 5.39 -10.48
CA SER A 275 4.21 4.04 -10.00
C SER A 275 5.49 3.96 -9.17
N LYS A 276 6.46 4.84 -9.42
CA LYS A 276 7.80 4.80 -8.80
C LYS A 276 7.94 5.69 -7.55
N ALA A 277 6.83 6.19 -7.01
CA ALA A 277 6.88 6.96 -5.77
C ALA A 277 7.22 6.09 -4.56
N HIS A 278 7.87 6.69 -3.55
CA HIS A 278 8.54 5.94 -2.48
C HIS A 278 7.64 5.61 -1.28
N ASN A 279 6.75 6.51 -0.87
CA ASN A 279 5.90 6.32 0.32
C ASN A 279 4.49 6.89 0.11
N VAL A 280 3.62 6.68 1.10
CA VAL A 280 2.22 7.12 1.05
C VAL A 280 2.07 8.62 0.77
N ILE A 281 2.93 9.48 1.30
CA ILE A 281 2.85 10.93 1.11
C ILE A 281 3.14 11.32 -0.34
N THR A 282 4.23 10.81 -0.92
CA THR A 282 4.63 11.14 -2.29
C THR A 282 3.85 10.35 -3.35
N ARG A 283 3.37 9.14 -3.02
CA ARG A 283 2.61 8.31 -3.95
C ARG A 283 1.15 8.73 -4.05
N TYR A 284 0.53 9.04 -2.92
CA TYR A 284 -0.90 9.33 -2.85
C TYR A 284 -1.21 10.69 -2.23
N GLY A 285 -0.63 11.01 -1.07
CA GLY A 285 -1.00 12.19 -0.29
C GLY A 285 -0.88 13.48 -1.09
N ILE A 286 0.32 13.80 -1.61
CA ILE A 286 0.57 15.01 -2.41
C ILE A 286 -0.22 14.98 -3.74
N PRO A 287 -0.21 13.89 -4.54
CA PRO A 287 -1.02 13.83 -5.76
C PRO A 287 -2.51 14.04 -5.54
N ILE A 288 -3.10 13.40 -4.51
CA ILE A 288 -4.52 13.56 -4.18
C ILE A 288 -4.80 14.99 -3.72
N ALA A 289 -4.00 15.54 -2.80
CA ALA A 289 -4.15 16.92 -2.35
C ALA A 289 -4.07 17.90 -3.53
N SER A 290 -3.12 17.69 -4.45
CA SER A 290 -2.94 18.53 -5.64
C SER A 290 -4.08 18.40 -6.65
N ALA A 291 -4.78 17.25 -6.69
CA ALA A 291 -5.98 17.08 -7.48
C ALA A 291 -7.20 17.81 -6.87
N LEU A 292 -7.24 17.93 -5.54
CA LEU A 292 -8.38 18.47 -4.81
C LEU A 292 -8.32 20.00 -4.63
N CYS A 293 -7.13 20.58 -4.46
CA CYS A 293 -6.98 22.00 -4.11
C CYS A 293 -5.72 22.62 -4.73
N ASP A 294 -5.61 23.96 -4.60
CA ASP A 294 -4.51 24.71 -5.18
C ASP A 294 -3.41 25.07 -4.18
N GLU A 295 -3.74 25.16 -2.90
CA GLU A 295 -2.80 25.47 -1.82
C GLU A 295 -2.76 24.31 -0.83
N ILE A 296 -1.60 23.67 -0.73
CA ILE A 296 -1.39 22.45 0.05
C ILE A 296 -0.44 22.74 1.21
N TYR A 297 -0.91 22.54 2.43
CA TYR A 297 -0.17 22.74 3.67
C TYR A 297 0.19 21.37 4.26
N ILE A 298 1.49 21.11 4.47
CA ILE A 298 2.01 19.78 4.83
C ILE A 298 2.57 19.81 6.25
N ALA A 299 2.18 18.84 7.08
CA ALA A 299 2.70 18.58 8.41
C ALA A 299 2.91 17.09 8.65
N GLY A 300 3.62 16.72 9.73
CA GLY A 300 3.88 15.31 10.03
C GLY A 300 4.81 14.60 9.02
N CYS A 301 5.49 15.38 8.20
CA CYS A 301 6.55 14.93 7.29
C CYS A 301 7.88 15.47 7.79
N ASP A 302 8.30 15.04 8.98
CA ASP A 302 9.45 15.62 9.69
C ASP A 302 10.77 15.30 9.01
N GLY A 303 10.89 14.11 8.43
CA GLY A 303 12.13 13.61 7.89
C GLY A 303 13.15 13.29 8.99
N THR A 304 14.40 13.07 8.61
CA THR A 304 15.51 12.84 9.54
C THR A 304 16.67 13.76 9.25
N LYS A 305 17.36 14.18 10.29
CA LYS A 305 18.59 14.97 10.16
C LYS A 305 19.70 14.04 9.69
N ILE A 306 20.17 14.25 8.47
CA ILE A 306 21.30 13.50 7.93
C ILE A 306 22.58 14.12 8.50
N SER A 307 23.15 13.54 9.56
CA SER A 307 24.44 13.94 10.09
C SER A 307 25.59 13.33 9.28
N LYS A 308 26.78 13.99 9.31
CA LYS A 308 28.01 13.46 8.73
C LYS A 308 28.47 12.17 9.43
N GLU A 309 28.03 11.93 10.64
CA GLU A 309 28.41 10.81 11.52
C GLU A 309 27.42 9.65 11.46
N GLU A 310 26.91 9.25 10.31
CA GLU A 310 26.16 8.02 10.02
C GLU A 310 25.03 7.60 11.00
N LYS A 311 24.73 8.37 12.03
CA LYS A 311 23.61 8.10 12.91
C LYS A 311 22.33 8.74 12.35
N LEU A 312 21.40 7.88 11.92
CA LEU A 312 20.06 8.32 11.56
C LEU A 312 19.24 8.53 12.84
N GLU A 313 18.93 9.78 13.16
CA GLU A 313 17.94 10.08 14.20
C GLU A 313 16.54 10.07 13.57
N TRP A 314 16.03 8.89 13.27
CA TRP A 314 14.65 8.76 12.80
C TRP A 314 13.73 8.38 13.96
N LYS A 315 12.65 9.14 14.12
CA LYS A 315 11.60 8.83 15.10
C LYS A 315 10.29 8.69 14.36
N HIS A 316 9.84 7.46 14.20
CA HIS A 316 8.42 7.19 14.02
C HIS A 316 7.72 7.42 15.36
N SER A 317 6.56 8.08 15.32
CA SER A 317 5.76 8.30 16.54
C SER A 317 5.27 6.99 17.19
N GLN A 318 5.44 5.83 16.52
CA GLN A 318 4.73 4.60 16.87
C GLN A 318 5.47 3.27 16.54
N LYS A 319 6.74 3.26 16.13
CA LYS A 319 7.49 2.01 15.90
C LYS A 319 8.63 1.79 16.89
N ASP A 320 8.78 0.53 17.34
CA ASP A 320 9.92 0.09 18.14
C ASP A 320 11.25 0.32 17.40
N GLN A 321 12.14 1.06 18.03
CA GLN A 321 13.44 1.48 17.49
C GLN A 321 14.44 0.34 17.23
N LYS A 322 14.16 -0.89 17.69
CA LYS A 322 15.11 -2.01 17.65
C LYS A 322 15.34 -2.64 16.27
N GLU A 323 14.35 -2.59 15.37
CA GLU A 323 14.51 -3.17 14.02
C GLU A 323 15.23 -2.25 13.03
N GLU A 324 15.40 -0.96 13.37
CA GLU A 324 15.95 0.05 12.46
C GLU A 324 17.48 0.12 12.44
N GLU A 325 18.15 -0.39 13.49
CA GLU A 325 19.61 -0.23 13.63
C GLU A 325 20.44 -1.12 12.67
N GLU A 326 19.90 -2.22 12.15
CA GLU A 326 20.66 -3.20 11.36
C GLU A 326 20.81 -2.87 9.86
N ASN A 327 20.11 -1.85 9.31
CA ASN A 327 20.11 -1.53 7.87
C ASN A 327 20.43 -0.07 7.51
N ILE A 328 21.23 0.61 8.29
CA ILE A 328 21.47 2.07 8.24
C ILE A 328 21.97 2.59 6.88
N THR A 329 22.82 1.85 6.17
CA THR A 329 23.42 2.35 4.90
C THR A 329 22.45 2.32 3.72
N VAL A 330 21.62 1.30 3.62
CA VAL A 330 20.59 1.18 2.57
C VAL A 330 19.49 2.21 2.82
N ALA A 331 19.09 2.36 4.09
CA ALA A 331 18.09 3.33 4.50
C ALA A 331 18.49 4.78 4.17
N LYS A 332 19.77 5.14 4.32
CA LYS A 332 20.26 6.50 3.99
C LYS A 332 20.07 6.84 2.52
N GLN A 333 20.42 5.95 1.60
CA GLN A 333 20.26 6.20 0.17
C GLN A 333 18.79 6.27 -0.22
N GLU A 334 17.95 5.43 0.36
CA GLU A 334 16.49 5.47 0.13
C GLU A 334 15.88 6.77 0.65
N ILE A 335 16.31 7.27 1.81
CA ILE A 335 15.87 8.56 2.33
C ILE A 335 16.27 9.70 1.40
N LEU A 336 17.51 9.72 0.91
CA LEU A 336 17.98 10.73 -0.03
C LEU A 336 17.19 10.69 -1.34
N ASN A 337 16.94 9.51 -1.87
CA ASN A 337 16.13 9.33 -3.07
C ASN A 337 14.70 9.84 -2.84
N HIS A 338 14.13 9.54 -1.66
CA HIS A 338 12.82 10.04 -1.28
C HIS A 338 12.77 11.57 -1.19
N TYR A 339 13.80 12.21 -0.62
CA TYR A 339 13.88 13.67 -0.53
C TYR A 339 14.01 14.32 -1.91
N ALA A 340 14.84 13.75 -2.78
CA ALA A 340 14.98 14.21 -4.17
C ALA A 340 13.67 14.08 -4.95
N PHE A 341 12.99 12.94 -4.80
CA PHE A 341 11.71 12.72 -5.45
C PHE A 341 10.61 13.65 -4.92
N MET A 342 10.59 13.95 -3.62
CA MET A 342 9.64 14.91 -3.07
C MET A 342 9.85 16.30 -3.68
N GLU A 343 11.10 16.77 -3.84
CA GLU A 343 11.40 18.04 -4.50
C GLU A 343 10.91 18.05 -5.96
N GLU A 344 11.18 16.98 -6.71
CA GLU A 344 10.71 16.83 -8.09
C GLU A 344 9.18 16.93 -8.17
N LEU A 345 8.47 16.21 -7.29
CA LEU A 345 7.01 16.17 -7.26
C LEU A 345 6.40 17.54 -6.92
N LEU A 346 6.94 18.24 -5.92
CA LEU A 346 6.45 19.58 -5.53
C LEU A 346 6.74 20.60 -6.64
N THR A 347 7.93 20.57 -7.24
CA THR A 347 8.30 21.44 -8.38
C THR A 347 7.39 21.19 -9.58
N TYR A 348 7.10 19.92 -9.87
CA TYR A 348 6.12 19.57 -10.90
C TYR A 348 4.76 20.18 -10.60
N GLY A 349 4.26 20.07 -9.38
CA GLY A 349 2.99 20.66 -8.98
C GLY A 349 2.99 22.18 -9.10
N GLU A 350 4.07 22.84 -8.69
CA GLU A 350 4.25 24.29 -8.84
C GLU A 350 4.20 24.72 -10.31
N SER A 351 4.76 23.94 -11.22
CA SER A 351 4.65 24.17 -12.68
C SER A 351 3.21 24.05 -13.21
N LYS A 352 2.34 23.37 -12.45
CA LYS A 352 0.88 23.26 -12.73
C LYS A 352 0.04 24.26 -11.95
N GLY A 353 0.68 25.25 -11.32
CA GLY A 353 0.00 26.33 -10.58
C GLY A 353 -0.36 25.97 -9.13
N LYS A 354 0.11 24.84 -8.61
CA LYS A 354 -0.09 24.48 -7.21
C LYS A 354 0.90 25.21 -6.31
N LYS A 355 0.54 25.40 -5.05
CA LYS A 355 1.40 26.00 -4.02
C LYS A 355 1.53 25.05 -2.85
N TYR A 356 2.74 24.81 -2.41
CA TYR A 356 3.04 23.92 -1.30
C TYR A 356 3.69 24.69 -0.16
N PHE A 357 3.25 24.38 1.05
CA PHE A 357 3.72 25.02 2.27
C PHE A 357 4.00 23.99 3.35
N SER A 358 5.12 24.10 4.04
CA SER A 358 5.33 23.44 5.33
C SER A 358 5.05 24.45 6.43
N PHE A 359 4.08 24.17 7.31
CA PHE A 359 3.74 25.06 8.43
C PHE A 359 4.23 24.55 9.78
N VAL A 360 5.01 23.46 9.76
CA VAL A 360 5.76 22.91 10.88
C VAL A 360 7.22 22.69 10.46
N GLU A 361 8.10 22.42 11.41
CA GLU A 361 9.49 22.09 11.09
C GLU A 361 9.59 20.76 10.35
N SER A 362 10.51 20.70 9.37
CA SER A 362 10.84 19.49 8.64
C SER A 362 12.31 19.49 8.26
N TYR A 363 12.97 18.34 8.36
CA TYR A 363 14.33 18.12 7.87
C TYR A 363 14.36 17.73 6.39
N ILE A 364 13.20 17.53 5.76
CA ILE A 364 13.10 17.28 4.32
C ILE A 364 13.39 18.60 3.60
N PRO A 365 14.45 18.70 2.77
CA PRO A 365 14.84 19.95 2.13
C PRO A 365 13.70 20.61 1.32
N ALA A 366 12.93 19.81 0.59
CA ALA A 366 11.78 20.24 -0.19
C ALA A 366 10.71 20.97 0.65
N LEU A 367 10.48 20.56 1.89
CA LEU A 367 9.52 21.16 2.81
C LEU A 367 10.16 22.31 3.60
N SER A 368 11.41 22.16 3.98
CA SER A 368 12.15 23.21 4.70
C SER A 368 12.25 24.49 3.87
N SER A 369 12.48 24.39 2.55
CA SER A 369 12.54 25.53 1.62
C SER A 369 11.19 26.20 1.38
N ARG A 370 10.08 25.49 1.62
CA ARG A 370 8.69 25.96 1.46
C ARG A 370 8.02 26.29 2.80
N ARG A 371 8.82 26.55 3.82
CA ARG A 371 8.28 26.87 5.15
C ARG A 371 7.57 28.23 5.14
N CYS A 372 6.27 28.22 5.46
CA CYS A 372 5.56 29.46 5.74
C CYS A 372 5.77 29.84 7.21
N ARG A 373 6.09 31.10 7.46
CA ARG A 373 6.01 31.69 8.79
C ARG A 373 4.55 32.07 9.04
N GLU A 374 4.01 31.66 10.18
CA GLU A 374 2.69 32.11 10.62
C GLU A 374 2.64 33.60 10.80
#